data_3d86b7ce51c5be73e3803b7e590117a6
#
_entry.id   3d86b7ce51c5be73e3803b7e590117a6
#
_cell.length_a   1.000
_cell.length_b   1.000
_cell.length_c   1.000
_cell.angle_alpha   90.00
_cell.angle_beta   90.00
_cell.angle_gamma   90.00
#
_symmetry.space_group_name_H-M   'P 1'
#
loop_
_entity.id
_entity.type
_entity.pdbx_description
1 polymer ?
#
loop_
_entity_poly.entity_id
_entity_poly.type
_entity_poly.pdbx_seq_one_letter_code
_entity_poly.pdbx_strand_id
1 'polypeptide(L)'
;AVQVAAEWSRSHRIPARQAFLLPCLGRTERDVQASGLQSVTVEDSMSMVHASQGGLPPASEHLLSEPAIVAGIAKATLPHTKVDWDGLVGDYDRIRDDIEAVFPIFRDFNRRVREPGGFRLYIGASERDWGPAGKARFLVAPGLGEDPAGDGDALLTLTTVRSHDQYNTTIYGFDDRYRGVSGRRDVVFLNRDDMRARGLQSGDRIEVESRVGDAVRRLSGFIAVEYDLPRGSAAMYYPEGNRLVPLDSHDPHSGTPAYKSIPVVVSKLDDPAADAG
;
A
#
# COMPACT_ATOMS: atom_id res chain seq x y z
N ALA A 1 0.37 9.52 17.78
CA ALA A 1 -0.18 8.88 16.58
C ALA A 1 -1.69 9.10 16.55
N VAL A 2 -2.24 9.38 15.40
CA VAL A 2 -3.68 9.41 15.14
C VAL A 2 -3.98 8.36 14.08
N GLN A 3 -4.97 7.51 14.32
CA GLN A 3 -5.35 6.46 13.41
C GLN A 3 -6.86 6.50 13.20
N VAL A 4 -7.27 6.53 11.94
CA VAL A 4 -8.67 6.44 11.50
C VAL A 4 -8.85 5.07 10.88
N ALA A 5 -9.76 4.27 11.40
CA ALA A 5 -9.94 2.90 10.93
C ALA A 5 -11.34 2.34 11.24
N ALA A 6 -11.88 1.57 10.30
CA ALA A 6 -13.10 0.79 10.50
C ALA A 6 -12.84 -0.56 11.19
N GLU A 7 -11.58 -1.03 11.19
CA GLU A 7 -11.19 -2.33 11.73
C GLU A 7 -9.88 -2.26 12.51
N TRP A 8 -9.66 -3.20 13.42
CA TRP A 8 -8.41 -3.37 14.12
C TRP A 8 -7.30 -3.86 13.17
N SER A 9 -6.14 -3.22 13.23
CA SER A 9 -4.95 -3.62 12.47
C SER A 9 -3.69 -3.62 13.34
N ARG A 10 -2.59 -4.14 12.81
CA ARG A 10 -1.29 -4.11 13.50
C ARG A 10 -0.79 -2.69 13.76
N SER A 11 -1.18 -1.73 12.95
CA SER A 11 -0.79 -0.33 13.11
C SER A 11 -1.30 0.28 14.41
N HIS A 12 -2.39 -0.23 14.98
CA HIS A 12 -2.92 0.21 16.29
C HIS A 12 -1.97 -0.13 17.46
N ARG A 13 -1.00 -1.01 17.25
CA ARG A 13 0.01 -1.39 18.23
C ARG A 13 1.31 -0.58 18.13
N ILE A 14 1.36 0.42 17.25
CA ILE A 14 2.55 1.28 17.11
C ILE A 14 2.73 2.08 18.40
N PRO A 15 3.88 1.94 19.09
CA PRO A 15 4.13 2.70 20.31
C PRO A 15 4.29 4.18 19.98
N ALA A 16 3.55 5.02 20.70
CA ALA A 16 3.64 6.46 20.61
C ALA A 16 3.46 7.05 22.01
N ARG A 17 3.98 8.27 22.24
CA ARG A 17 3.79 8.96 23.52
C ARG A 17 2.29 9.20 23.81
N GLN A 18 1.52 9.46 22.76
CA GLN A 18 0.05 9.51 22.79
C GLN A 18 -0.46 8.86 21.51
N ALA A 19 -1.49 8.03 21.61
CA ALA A 19 -2.15 7.41 20.48
C ALA A 19 -3.66 7.65 20.59
N PHE A 20 -4.26 8.12 19.49
CA PHE A 20 -5.69 8.33 19.36
C PHE A 20 -6.20 7.37 18.27
N LEU A 21 -7.23 6.62 18.60
CA LEU A 21 -7.95 5.79 17.65
C LEU A 21 -9.30 6.43 17.41
N LEU A 22 -9.56 6.79 16.17
CA LEU A 22 -10.82 7.38 15.70
C LEU A 22 -11.54 6.33 14.85
N PRO A 23 -12.52 5.62 15.42
CA PRO A 23 -13.27 4.63 14.67
C PRO A 23 -14.16 5.33 13.63
N CYS A 24 -14.18 4.79 12.42
CA CYS A 24 -14.96 5.33 11.32
C CYS A 24 -15.95 4.32 10.76
N LEU A 25 -16.92 4.83 10.00
CA LEU A 25 -17.86 4.02 9.25
C LEU A 25 -17.12 3.09 8.28
N GLY A 26 -17.59 1.85 8.21
CA GLY A 26 -17.19 0.94 7.15
C GLY A 26 -17.83 1.32 5.82
N ARG A 27 -17.21 0.91 4.71
CA ARG A 27 -17.70 1.22 3.35
C ARG A 27 -19.11 0.70 3.06
N THR A 28 -19.55 -0.33 3.78
CA THR A 28 -20.90 -0.92 3.66
C THR A 28 -21.96 -0.22 4.49
N GLU A 29 -21.57 0.65 5.42
CA GLU A 29 -22.45 1.38 6.31
C GLU A 29 -22.92 2.70 5.69
N ARG A 30 -24.14 3.13 6.05
CA ARG A 30 -24.71 4.39 5.57
C ARG A 30 -24.00 5.57 6.19
N ASP A 31 -23.59 6.49 5.36
CA ASP A 31 -23.10 7.81 5.76
C ASP A 31 -24.21 8.83 5.53
N VAL A 32 -24.78 9.37 6.60
CA VAL A 32 -25.88 10.34 6.55
C VAL A 32 -25.38 11.67 7.11
N GLN A 33 -25.38 12.68 6.27
CA GLN A 33 -24.95 14.04 6.60
C GLN A 33 -26.14 15.04 6.48
N ALA A 34 -25.86 16.32 6.55
CA ALA A 34 -26.91 17.35 6.53
C ALA A 34 -27.82 17.30 5.29
N SER A 35 -27.27 17.00 4.12
CA SER A 35 -28.05 16.87 2.86
C SER A 35 -28.68 15.48 2.69
N GLY A 36 -28.50 14.56 3.64
CA GLY A 36 -29.02 13.19 3.60
C GLY A 36 -27.95 12.14 3.37
N LEU A 37 -28.35 11.03 2.75
CA LEU A 37 -27.48 9.88 2.50
C LEU A 37 -26.40 10.23 1.46
N GLN A 38 -25.13 10.07 1.86
CA GLN A 38 -23.98 10.41 1.06
C GLN A 38 -23.43 9.22 0.27
N SER A 39 -22.72 9.53 -0.81
CA SER A 39 -21.87 8.59 -1.53
C SER A 39 -20.46 9.17 -1.69
N VAL A 40 -19.46 8.34 -1.51
CA VAL A 40 -18.10 8.64 -1.97
C VAL A 40 -17.91 8.12 -3.39
N THR A 41 -16.85 8.52 -4.05
CA THR A 41 -16.51 8.04 -5.39
C THR A 41 -15.30 7.13 -5.35
N VAL A 42 -15.29 6.13 -6.19
CA VAL A 42 -14.17 5.21 -6.38
C VAL A 42 -13.85 5.12 -7.87
N GLU A 43 -12.57 5.02 -8.20
CA GLU A 43 -12.09 4.70 -9.53
C GLU A 43 -11.60 3.25 -9.54
N ASP A 44 -12.07 2.47 -10.51
CA ASP A 44 -11.60 1.11 -10.71
C ASP A 44 -10.37 1.04 -11.63
N SER A 45 -9.83 -0.17 -11.81
CA SER A 45 -8.63 -0.40 -12.64
C SER A 45 -8.84 -0.12 -14.13
N MET A 46 -10.08 0.09 -14.55
CA MET A 46 -10.45 0.47 -15.93
C MET A 46 -10.70 1.95 -16.08
N SER A 47 -10.37 2.75 -15.04
CA SER A 47 -10.63 4.19 -14.94
C SER A 47 -12.11 4.57 -15.02
N MET A 48 -12.98 3.67 -14.56
CA MET A 48 -14.38 3.94 -14.35
C MET A 48 -14.60 4.55 -12.96
N VAL A 49 -15.24 5.68 -12.90
CA VAL A 49 -15.60 6.37 -11.66
C VAL A 49 -17.02 6.02 -11.28
N HIS A 50 -17.20 5.44 -10.11
CA HIS A 50 -18.48 4.96 -9.59
C HIS A 50 -18.82 5.65 -8.28
N ALA A 51 -20.11 5.83 -8.02
CA ALA A 51 -20.61 6.13 -6.69
C ALA A 51 -20.52 4.87 -5.81
N SER A 52 -20.04 5.04 -4.58
CA SER A 52 -20.02 4.00 -3.56
C SER A 52 -20.82 4.47 -2.36
N GLN A 53 -21.87 3.74 -2.02
CA GLN A 53 -22.81 4.10 -0.97
C GLN A 53 -23.12 2.86 -0.13
N GLY A 54 -22.98 2.97 1.19
CA GLY A 54 -23.33 1.89 2.10
C GLY A 54 -24.83 1.73 2.25
N GLY A 55 -25.28 0.49 2.47
CA GLY A 55 -26.68 0.13 2.65
C GLY A 55 -27.04 -0.30 4.08
N LEU A 56 -26.05 -0.66 4.89
CA LEU A 56 -26.25 -1.15 6.25
C LEU A 56 -26.37 0.01 7.26
N PRO A 57 -27.10 -0.16 8.36
CA PRO A 57 -27.03 0.79 9.46
C PRO A 57 -25.63 0.79 10.07
N PRO A 58 -25.13 1.93 10.56
CA PRO A 58 -23.87 1.99 11.28
C PRO A 58 -23.86 1.03 12.48
N ALA A 59 -22.71 0.41 12.75
CA ALA A 59 -22.53 -0.46 13.93
C ALA A 59 -22.66 0.31 15.25
N SER A 60 -22.46 1.62 15.22
CA SER A 60 -22.63 2.52 16.37
C SER A 60 -23.00 3.93 15.89
N GLU A 61 -23.86 4.61 16.66
CA GLU A 61 -24.20 6.03 16.43
C GLU A 61 -23.02 7.00 16.64
N HIS A 62 -21.94 6.52 17.26
CA HIS A 62 -20.75 7.31 17.49
C HIS A 62 -19.72 7.25 16.36
N LEU A 63 -19.96 6.43 15.34
CA LEU A 63 -19.08 6.36 14.17
C LEU A 63 -19.29 7.57 13.28
N LEU A 64 -18.18 8.13 12.85
CA LEU A 64 -18.17 9.21 11.86
C LEU A 64 -17.58 8.69 10.55
N SER A 65 -17.94 9.32 9.44
CA SER A 65 -17.29 9.03 8.16
C SER A 65 -15.86 9.55 8.13
N GLU A 66 -15.01 8.96 7.30
CA GLU A 66 -13.63 9.44 7.11
C GLU A 66 -13.59 10.93 6.72
N PRO A 67 -14.43 11.44 5.77
CA PRO A 67 -14.50 12.87 5.48
C PRO A 67 -14.85 13.73 6.69
N ALA A 68 -15.81 13.30 7.51
CA ALA A 68 -16.20 14.03 8.72
C ALA A 68 -15.06 14.09 9.76
N ILE A 69 -14.35 12.99 9.96
CA ILE A 69 -13.19 12.94 10.85
C ILE A 69 -12.07 13.87 10.34
N VAL A 70 -11.75 13.80 9.05
CA VAL A 70 -10.72 14.67 8.45
C VAL A 70 -11.09 16.14 8.55
N ALA A 71 -12.34 16.49 8.27
CA ALA A 71 -12.83 17.87 8.43
C ALA A 71 -12.75 18.34 9.90
N GLY A 72 -13.08 17.48 10.86
CA GLY A 72 -12.94 17.77 12.28
C GLY A 72 -11.49 18.06 12.68
N ILE A 73 -10.54 17.24 12.21
CA ILE A 73 -9.10 17.46 12.41
C ILE A 73 -8.66 18.76 11.75
N ALA A 74 -9.09 19.03 10.51
CA ALA A 74 -8.76 20.25 9.80
C ALA A 74 -9.25 21.52 10.54
N LYS A 75 -10.48 21.53 11.01
CA LYS A 75 -11.04 22.63 11.82
C LYS A 75 -10.24 22.89 13.09
N ALA A 76 -9.83 21.82 13.79
CA ALA A 76 -9.06 21.94 15.02
C ALA A 76 -7.62 22.43 14.78
N THR A 77 -7.02 22.09 13.64
CA THR A 77 -5.62 22.43 13.32
C THR A 77 -5.46 23.72 12.53
N LEU A 78 -6.50 24.12 11.79
CA LEU A 78 -6.50 25.29 10.92
C LEU A 78 -7.62 26.29 11.29
N PRO A 79 -7.59 26.90 12.48
CA PRO A 79 -8.71 27.71 12.97
C PRO A 79 -8.96 28.98 12.15
N HIS A 80 -8.00 29.41 11.33
CA HIS A 80 -8.12 30.61 10.48
C HIS A 80 -8.38 30.30 9.01
N THR A 81 -8.66 29.03 8.65
CA THR A 81 -8.98 28.66 7.28
C THR A 81 -10.28 29.31 6.82
N LYS A 82 -10.34 29.62 5.52
CA LYS A 82 -11.59 30.09 4.87
C LYS A 82 -12.41 28.93 4.30
N VAL A 83 -11.92 27.70 4.40
CA VAL A 83 -12.62 26.51 3.89
C VAL A 83 -13.81 26.20 4.79
N ASP A 84 -14.97 26.06 4.20
CA ASP A 84 -16.21 25.67 4.87
C ASP A 84 -16.26 24.15 5.05
N TRP A 85 -15.47 23.64 5.99
CA TRP A 85 -15.37 22.19 6.25
C TRP A 85 -16.72 21.55 6.59
N ASP A 86 -17.57 22.25 7.34
CA ASP A 86 -18.87 21.72 7.72
C ASP A 86 -19.82 21.64 6.51
N GLY A 87 -19.79 22.65 5.64
CA GLY A 87 -20.56 22.63 4.43
C GLY A 87 -20.10 21.55 3.42
N LEU A 88 -18.78 21.31 3.32
CA LEU A 88 -18.25 20.27 2.45
C LEU A 88 -18.67 18.88 2.93
N VAL A 89 -18.60 18.62 4.25
CA VAL A 89 -19.02 17.34 4.82
C VAL A 89 -20.53 17.20 4.87
N GLY A 90 -21.24 18.29 5.07
CA GLY A 90 -22.71 18.28 5.09
C GLY A 90 -23.32 17.84 3.75
N ASP A 91 -22.59 18.00 2.65
CA ASP A 91 -22.99 17.60 1.31
C ASP A 91 -21.75 17.31 0.44
N TYR A 92 -21.51 16.03 0.14
CA TYR A 92 -20.34 15.60 -0.65
C TYR A 92 -20.40 16.04 -2.12
N ASP A 93 -21.54 16.51 -2.61
CA ASP A 93 -21.61 17.14 -3.93
C ASP A 93 -20.72 18.38 -3.99
N ARG A 94 -20.65 19.14 -2.91
CA ARG A 94 -19.79 20.33 -2.83
C ARG A 94 -18.29 19.99 -2.92
N ILE A 95 -17.89 18.84 -2.36
CA ILE A 95 -16.51 18.35 -2.53
C ILE A 95 -16.24 18.02 -4.00
N ARG A 96 -17.19 17.39 -4.68
CA ARG A 96 -17.06 17.06 -6.11
C ARG A 96 -17.08 18.30 -7.01
N ASP A 97 -17.85 19.33 -6.65
CA ASP A 97 -17.84 20.61 -7.34
C ASP A 97 -16.46 21.30 -7.21
N ASP A 98 -15.83 21.25 -6.04
CA ASP A 98 -14.49 21.79 -5.85
C ASP A 98 -13.45 20.99 -6.66
N ILE A 99 -13.59 19.66 -6.73
CA ILE A 99 -12.73 18.80 -7.57
C ILE A 99 -12.89 19.15 -9.04
N GLU A 100 -14.14 19.33 -9.52
CA GLU A 100 -14.44 19.74 -10.89
C GLU A 100 -13.81 21.09 -11.22
N ALA A 101 -13.89 22.04 -10.30
CA ALA A 101 -13.32 23.37 -10.49
C ALA A 101 -11.80 23.37 -10.70
N VAL A 102 -11.10 22.41 -10.09
CA VAL A 102 -9.63 22.27 -10.18
C VAL A 102 -9.21 21.35 -11.33
N PHE A 103 -9.97 20.30 -11.58
CA PHE A 103 -9.60 19.25 -12.54
C PHE A 103 -10.65 19.10 -13.65
N PRO A 104 -10.43 19.70 -14.83
CA PRO A 104 -11.41 19.66 -15.94
C PRO A 104 -11.81 18.26 -16.42
N ILE A 105 -11.00 17.23 -16.13
CA ILE A 105 -11.32 15.83 -16.44
C ILE A 105 -12.58 15.34 -15.70
N PHE A 106 -12.93 15.99 -14.58
CA PHE A 106 -14.13 15.72 -13.78
C PHE A 106 -15.33 16.62 -14.13
N ARG A 107 -15.29 17.30 -15.28
CA ARG A 107 -16.43 18.13 -15.72
C ARG A 107 -17.76 17.41 -15.58
N ASP A 108 -18.79 18.09 -15.06
CA ASP A 108 -20.11 17.55 -14.74
C ASP A 108 -20.06 16.36 -13.74
N PHE A 109 -19.16 16.41 -12.77
CA PHE A 109 -18.86 15.28 -11.90
C PHE A 109 -20.11 14.73 -11.21
N ASN A 110 -20.88 15.58 -10.51
CA ASN A 110 -22.07 15.19 -9.78
C ASN A 110 -23.15 14.57 -10.67
N ARG A 111 -23.32 15.06 -11.88
CA ARG A 111 -24.25 14.48 -12.84
C ARG A 111 -23.77 13.13 -13.35
N ARG A 112 -22.52 13.05 -13.79
CA ARG A 112 -21.96 11.87 -14.43
C ARG A 112 -21.85 10.66 -13.45
N VAL A 113 -21.50 10.91 -12.19
CA VAL A 113 -21.36 9.83 -11.20
C VAL A 113 -22.71 9.20 -10.81
N ARG A 114 -23.82 9.92 -11.06
CA ARG A 114 -25.18 9.42 -10.81
C ARG A 114 -25.76 8.62 -11.98
N GLU A 115 -25.11 8.65 -13.14
CA GLU A 115 -25.52 7.81 -14.27
C GLU A 115 -25.26 6.33 -13.95
N PRO A 116 -26.12 5.42 -14.38
CA PRO A 116 -25.91 3.98 -14.20
C PRO A 116 -24.56 3.53 -14.79
N GLY A 117 -23.71 2.90 -13.98
CA GLY A 117 -22.36 2.50 -14.39
C GLY A 117 -21.30 3.58 -14.23
N GLY A 118 -21.67 4.79 -13.82
CA GLY A 118 -20.72 5.89 -13.64
C GLY A 118 -20.16 6.41 -14.96
N PHE A 119 -18.89 6.82 -14.94
CA PHE A 119 -18.25 7.36 -16.15
C PHE A 119 -16.76 7.00 -16.21
N ARG A 120 -16.24 6.91 -17.42
CA ARG A 120 -14.82 6.66 -17.66
C ARG A 120 -14.04 7.97 -17.68
N LEU A 121 -12.90 7.99 -16.99
CA LEU A 121 -11.93 9.06 -17.15
C LEU A 121 -11.22 8.94 -18.50
N TYR A 122 -10.82 10.08 -19.03
CA TYR A 122 -10.01 10.13 -20.24
C TYR A 122 -8.62 9.57 -19.98
N ILE A 123 -8.20 8.59 -20.78
CA ILE A 123 -6.88 7.99 -20.73
C ILE A 123 -6.23 8.18 -22.09
N GLY A 124 -5.31 9.14 -22.22
CA GLY A 124 -4.65 9.48 -23.48
C GLY A 124 -4.03 8.28 -24.18
N ALA A 125 -3.41 7.36 -23.43
CA ALA A 125 -2.82 6.16 -24.00
C ALA A 125 -3.86 5.21 -24.65
N SER A 126 -5.05 5.06 -24.05
CA SER A 126 -6.15 4.27 -24.64
C SER A 126 -6.71 4.91 -25.90
N GLU A 127 -6.80 6.24 -25.91
CA GLU A 127 -7.28 7.01 -27.06
C GLU A 127 -6.19 7.26 -28.12
N ARG A 128 -4.97 6.72 -27.89
CA ARG A 128 -3.79 6.96 -28.72
C ARG A 128 -3.45 8.43 -28.90
N ASP A 129 -3.79 9.22 -27.89
CA ASP A 129 -3.43 10.64 -27.82
C ASP A 129 -2.01 10.78 -27.26
N TRP A 130 -1.08 10.96 -28.18
CA TRP A 130 0.36 11.11 -27.87
C TRP A 130 0.78 12.58 -27.80
N GLY A 131 -0.19 13.49 -27.69
CA GLY A 131 0.04 14.93 -27.70
C GLY A 131 0.46 15.48 -29.07
N PRO A 132 1.06 16.68 -29.12
CA PRO A 132 1.35 17.38 -30.38
C PRO A 132 2.25 16.62 -31.35
N ALA A 133 3.08 15.71 -30.85
CA ALA A 133 3.98 14.90 -31.67
C ALA A 133 3.24 13.76 -32.42
N GLY A 134 2.01 13.42 -32.04
CA GLY A 134 1.19 12.36 -32.66
C GLY A 134 1.78 10.97 -32.60
N LYS A 135 2.85 10.75 -31.82
CA LYS A 135 3.57 9.48 -31.67
C LYS A 135 3.95 9.24 -30.21
N ALA A 136 3.88 7.97 -29.80
CA ALA A 136 4.43 7.55 -28.52
C ALA A 136 5.94 7.81 -28.46
N ARG A 137 6.42 8.29 -27.32
CA ARG A 137 7.84 8.51 -27.07
C ARG A 137 8.34 7.42 -26.13
N PHE A 138 9.34 6.67 -26.59
CA PHE A 138 10.07 5.74 -25.73
C PHE A 138 11.05 6.53 -24.86
N LEU A 139 11.07 6.19 -23.58
CA LEU A 139 12.03 6.74 -22.62
C LEU A 139 12.97 5.61 -22.21
N VAL A 140 14.25 5.93 -22.18
CA VAL A 140 15.26 5.08 -21.56
C VAL A 140 15.42 5.60 -20.13
N ALA A 141 15.06 4.77 -19.14
CA ALA A 141 15.24 5.15 -17.74
C ALA A 141 16.74 5.30 -17.45
N PRO A 142 17.18 6.41 -16.80
CA PRO A 142 18.56 6.51 -16.34
C PRO A 142 18.85 5.40 -15.33
N GLY A 143 20.08 4.89 -15.30
CA GLY A 143 20.49 3.82 -14.38
C GLY A 143 20.03 2.40 -14.76
N LEU A 144 19.45 2.21 -15.96
CA LEU A 144 19.24 0.86 -16.50
C LEU A 144 20.61 0.19 -16.72
N GLY A 145 20.91 -0.86 -15.95
CA GLY A 145 22.20 -1.56 -15.96
C GLY A 145 23.07 -1.26 -14.74
N GLU A 146 22.69 -0.30 -13.90
CA GLU A 146 23.29 -0.14 -12.57
C GLU A 146 22.53 -1.06 -11.60
N ASP A 147 23.20 -2.11 -11.11
CA ASP A 147 22.61 -2.97 -10.09
C ASP A 147 22.67 -2.25 -8.72
N PRO A 148 21.53 -1.88 -8.12
CA PRO A 148 21.53 -1.23 -6.81
C PRO A 148 22.04 -2.14 -5.69
N ALA A 149 22.10 -3.45 -5.92
CA ALA A 149 22.62 -4.41 -4.94
C ALA A 149 24.17 -4.41 -4.85
N GLY A 150 24.87 -3.82 -5.83
CA GLY A 150 26.34 -3.82 -5.88
C GLY A 150 26.94 -5.17 -6.28
N ASP A 151 28.28 -5.18 -6.49
CA ASP A 151 29.03 -6.31 -7.06
C ASP A 151 29.36 -7.44 -6.06
N GLY A 152 28.59 -7.65 -5.03
CA GLY A 152 28.88 -8.70 -4.04
C GLY A 152 28.03 -9.97 -4.24
N ASP A 153 28.64 -11.12 -4.47
CA ASP A 153 27.96 -12.46 -4.50
C ASP A 153 27.09 -12.75 -3.26
N ALA A 154 27.30 -12.01 -2.16
CA ALA A 154 26.54 -12.13 -0.94
C ALA A 154 25.21 -11.38 -0.96
N LEU A 155 25.05 -10.36 -1.81
CA LEU A 155 23.86 -9.53 -1.88
C LEU A 155 22.82 -10.13 -2.81
N LEU A 156 21.55 -10.04 -2.38
CA LEU A 156 20.38 -10.34 -3.18
C LEU A 156 19.54 -9.07 -3.31
N THR A 157 18.87 -8.90 -4.43
CA THR A 157 17.88 -7.85 -4.63
C THR A 157 16.52 -8.34 -4.16
N LEU A 158 16.06 -7.82 -3.01
CA LEU A 158 14.77 -8.18 -2.44
C LEU A 158 13.66 -7.31 -3.02
N THR A 159 12.56 -7.95 -3.41
CA THR A 159 11.31 -7.31 -3.77
C THR A 159 10.18 -7.71 -2.81
N THR A 160 9.37 -6.74 -2.38
CA THR A 160 8.16 -7.10 -1.64
C THR A 160 7.03 -7.45 -2.59
N VAL A 161 6.27 -8.49 -2.26
CA VAL A 161 5.15 -9.00 -3.06
C VAL A 161 3.89 -9.13 -2.23
N ARG A 162 2.71 -9.05 -2.86
CA ARG A 162 1.45 -9.40 -2.21
C ARG A 162 1.23 -10.91 -2.29
N SER A 163 0.62 -11.48 -1.26
CA SER A 163 0.08 -12.83 -1.34
C SER A 163 -1.15 -12.86 -2.25
N HIS A 164 -1.60 -14.05 -2.62
CA HIS A 164 -2.89 -14.21 -3.29
C HIS A 164 -4.01 -13.62 -2.44
N ASP A 165 -4.99 -12.99 -3.10
CA ASP A 165 -6.14 -12.32 -2.45
C ASP A 165 -5.77 -11.18 -1.48
N GLN A 166 -4.53 -10.70 -1.49
CA GLN A 166 -4.13 -9.58 -0.66
C GLN A 166 -4.57 -8.24 -1.26
N TYR A 167 -5.24 -7.44 -0.44
CA TYR A 167 -5.61 -6.07 -0.75
C TYR A 167 -4.90 -5.09 0.19
N ASN A 168 -3.92 -4.38 -0.33
CA ASN A 168 -3.04 -3.48 0.42
C ASN A 168 -2.40 -4.15 1.65
N THR A 169 -2.38 -3.47 2.81
CA THR A 169 -1.75 -3.93 4.05
C THR A 169 -2.74 -4.51 5.05
N THR A 170 -4.02 -4.45 4.79
CA THR A 170 -5.07 -4.73 5.77
C THR A 170 -5.83 -6.00 5.49
N ILE A 171 -6.12 -6.31 4.23
CA ILE A 171 -6.88 -7.51 3.85
C ILE A 171 -5.93 -8.51 3.22
N TYR A 172 -5.64 -9.58 3.94
CA TYR A 172 -4.86 -10.71 3.46
C TYR A 172 -5.09 -11.95 4.30
N GLY A 173 -5.01 -13.12 3.66
CA GLY A 173 -5.07 -14.41 4.33
C GLY A 173 -3.69 -14.99 4.61
N PHE A 174 -3.69 -16.19 5.19
CA PHE A 174 -2.50 -17.00 5.45
C PHE A 174 -2.37 -18.17 4.47
N ASP A 175 -3.08 -18.12 3.35
CA ASP A 175 -3.07 -19.14 2.33
C ASP A 175 -2.77 -18.51 0.96
N ASP A 176 -1.51 -18.62 0.53
CA ASP A 176 -1.10 -18.23 -0.82
C ASP A 176 -1.00 -19.46 -1.72
N ARG A 177 -2.13 -19.88 -2.25
CA ARG A 177 -2.23 -21.07 -3.12
C ARG A 177 -1.38 -20.97 -4.39
N TYR A 178 -1.02 -19.77 -4.84
CA TYR A 178 -0.15 -19.61 -6.03
C TYR A 178 1.31 -19.90 -5.75
N ARG A 179 1.75 -19.67 -4.50
CA ARG A 179 3.14 -19.93 -4.09
C ARG A 179 3.28 -21.10 -3.15
N GLY A 180 2.18 -21.81 -2.84
CA GLY A 180 2.20 -23.00 -1.99
C GLY A 180 2.55 -22.68 -0.54
N VAL A 181 2.30 -21.45 -0.06
CA VAL A 181 2.55 -21.05 1.32
C VAL A 181 1.25 -21.00 2.08
N SER A 182 1.13 -21.79 3.15
CA SER A 182 -0.07 -21.85 3.97
C SER A 182 0.27 -21.70 5.45
N GLY A 183 -0.65 -21.10 6.22
CA GLY A 183 -0.56 -20.92 7.65
C GLY A 183 0.41 -19.83 8.12
N ARG A 184 1.18 -19.18 7.25
CA ARG A 184 2.19 -18.20 7.60
C ARG A 184 2.46 -17.16 6.52
N ARG A 185 3.16 -16.08 6.90
CA ARG A 185 3.61 -15.03 5.99
C ARG A 185 5.07 -14.61 6.22
N ASP A 186 5.68 -15.09 7.26
CA ASP A 186 7.09 -14.85 7.64
C ASP A 186 8.03 -15.74 6.81
N VAL A 187 7.96 -15.60 5.49
CA VAL A 187 8.73 -16.37 4.51
C VAL A 187 9.58 -15.48 3.63
N VAL A 188 10.68 -16.04 3.13
CA VAL A 188 11.53 -15.45 2.10
C VAL A 188 11.64 -16.43 0.95
N PHE A 189 11.21 -16.02 -0.21
CA PHE A 189 11.34 -16.78 -1.45
C PHE A 189 12.72 -16.56 -2.03
N LEU A 190 13.43 -17.65 -2.35
CA LEU A 190 14.81 -17.65 -2.81
C LEU A 190 14.99 -18.58 -3.99
N ASN A 191 15.90 -18.22 -4.89
CA ASN A 191 16.34 -19.11 -5.94
C ASN A 191 17.11 -20.31 -5.36
N ARG A 192 16.92 -21.51 -5.96
CA ARG A 192 17.57 -22.76 -5.54
C ARG A 192 19.09 -22.66 -5.46
N ASP A 193 19.73 -22.07 -6.46
CA ASP A 193 21.20 -22.01 -6.51
C ASP A 193 21.73 -21.00 -5.51
N ASP A 194 21.01 -19.89 -5.27
CA ASP A 194 21.33 -18.92 -4.23
C ASP A 194 21.20 -19.51 -2.84
N MET A 195 20.21 -20.39 -2.62
CA MET A 195 20.07 -21.16 -1.37
C MET A 195 21.24 -22.11 -1.15
N ARG A 196 21.59 -22.88 -2.19
CA ARG A 196 22.74 -23.82 -2.13
C ARG A 196 24.05 -23.10 -1.82
N ALA A 197 24.30 -21.96 -2.48
CA ALA A 197 25.50 -21.16 -2.27
C ALA A 197 25.64 -20.65 -0.82
N ARG A 198 24.50 -20.55 -0.09
CA ARG A 198 24.41 -20.10 1.30
C ARG A 198 24.22 -21.24 2.31
N GLY A 199 24.26 -22.50 1.86
CA GLY A 199 24.00 -23.66 2.72
C GLY A 199 22.58 -23.74 3.27
N LEU A 200 21.60 -23.17 2.54
CA LEU A 200 20.20 -23.11 2.94
C LEU A 200 19.37 -24.22 2.28
N GLN A 201 18.35 -24.66 2.98
CA GLN A 201 17.29 -25.54 2.51
C GLN A 201 15.92 -24.91 2.79
N SER A 202 14.90 -25.32 2.03
CA SER A 202 13.52 -24.91 2.36
C SER A 202 13.13 -25.38 3.74
N GLY A 203 12.56 -24.45 4.53
CA GLY A 203 12.22 -24.67 5.93
C GLY A 203 13.25 -24.15 6.92
N ASP A 204 14.47 -23.83 6.49
CA ASP A 204 15.47 -23.25 7.38
C ASP A 204 15.02 -21.90 7.94
N ARG A 205 15.33 -21.66 9.20
CA ARG A 205 15.17 -20.34 9.83
C ARG A 205 16.33 -19.44 9.43
N ILE A 206 16.00 -18.24 9.00
CA ILE A 206 16.97 -17.30 8.45
C ILE A 206 16.81 -15.90 9.05
N GLU A 207 17.89 -15.16 8.97
CA GLU A 207 17.92 -13.72 9.13
C GLU A 207 18.07 -13.04 7.77
N VAL A 208 17.36 -11.93 7.59
CA VAL A 208 17.51 -11.04 6.44
C VAL A 208 18.00 -9.70 6.92
N GLU A 209 19.15 -9.28 6.44
CA GLU A 209 19.75 -7.98 6.73
C GLU A 209 19.71 -7.11 5.49
N SER A 210 19.09 -5.95 5.56
CA SER A 210 19.15 -4.95 4.47
C SER A 210 20.29 -3.96 4.72
N ARG A 211 20.91 -3.53 3.61
CA ARG A 211 22.00 -2.55 3.57
C ARG A 211 21.65 -1.46 2.57
N VAL A 212 21.04 -0.39 3.05
CA VAL A 212 20.64 0.75 2.22
C VAL A 212 21.37 2.00 2.73
N GLY A 213 22.35 2.50 1.98
CA GLY A 213 23.27 3.54 2.47
C GLY A 213 23.96 3.05 3.75
N ASP A 214 24.00 3.89 4.77
CA ASP A 214 24.56 3.56 6.09
C ASP A 214 23.58 2.83 7.01
N ALA A 215 22.34 2.64 6.58
CA ALA A 215 21.30 2.01 7.38
C ALA A 215 21.33 0.48 7.27
N VAL A 216 21.45 -0.18 8.42
CA VAL A 216 21.36 -1.64 8.53
C VAL A 216 20.09 -2.00 9.29
N ARG A 217 19.26 -2.87 8.70
CA ARG A 217 18.01 -3.34 9.31
C ARG A 217 17.93 -4.86 9.22
N ARG A 218 17.40 -5.49 10.26
CA ARG A 218 17.34 -6.95 10.36
C ARG A 218 15.94 -7.45 10.65
N LEU A 219 15.62 -8.59 10.04
CA LEU A 219 14.46 -9.41 10.32
C LEU A 219 14.94 -10.84 10.56
N SER A 220 14.70 -11.36 11.76
CA SER A 220 15.14 -12.71 12.15
C SER A 220 13.96 -13.65 12.30
N GLY A 221 14.19 -14.95 12.07
CA GLY A 221 13.22 -16.02 12.29
C GLY A 221 12.25 -16.24 11.13
N PHE A 222 12.53 -15.66 9.97
CA PHE A 222 11.81 -15.96 8.74
C PHE A 222 12.18 -17.34 8.22
N ILE A 223 11.36 -17.92 7.37
CA ILE A 223 11.57 -19.24 6.78
C ILE A 223 11.98 -19.10 5.33
N ALA A 224 13.08 -19.77 4.97
CA ALA A 224 13.51 -19.88 3.58
C ALA A 224 12.56 -20.79 2.79
N VAL A 225 12.14 -20.36 1.63
CA VAL A 225 11.28 -21.11 0.70
C VAL A 225 11.93 -21.10 -0.68
N GLU A 226 12.24 -22.29 -1.22
CA GLU A 226 12.68 -22.39 -2.61
C GLU A 226 11.56 -21.98 -3.54
N TYR A 227 11.88 -21.07 -4.48
CA TYR A 227 10.92 -20.59 -5.45
C TYR A 227 11.62 -20.29 -6.78
N ASP A 228 10.89 -20.37 -7.88
CA ASP A 228 11.41 -20.07 -9.21
C ASP A 228 11.57 -18.55 -9.39
N LEU A 229 12.72 -18.04 -8.94
CA LEU A 229 13.17 -16.67 -9.08
C LEU A 229 14.49 -16.64 -9.87
N PRO A 230 14.79 -15.54 -10.56
CA PRO A 230 16.14 -15.34 -11.09
C PRO A 230 17.19 -15.37 -9.98
N ARG A 231 18.41 -15.86 -10.30
CA ARG A 231 19.54 -15.76 -9.37
C ARG A 231 19.82 -14.32 -8.98
N GLY A 232 20.26 -14.13 -7.75
CA GLY A 232 20.47 -12.79 -7.18
C GLY A 232 19.19 -12.09 -6.72
N SER A 233 18.02 -12.74 -6.84
CA SER A 233 16.74 -12.16 -6.46
C SER A 233 16.16 -12.86 -5.23
N ALA A 234 15.46 -12.09 -4.40
CA ALA A 234 14.67 -12.57 -3.28
C ALA A 234 13.29 -11.89 -3.26
N ALA A 235 12.30 -12.54 -2.65
CA ALA A 235 11.00 -11.93 -2.43
C ALA A 235 10.46 -12.21 -1.04
N MET A 236 9.72 -11.24 -0.48
CA MET A 236 9.01 -11.35 0.80
C MET A 236 7.61 -10.78 0.68
N TYR A 237 6.71 -11.25 1.53
CA TYR A 237 5.39 -10.64 1.58
C TYR A 237 5.43 -9.20 2.11
N TYR A 238 4.58 -8.40 1.56
CA TYR A 238 4.22 -7.07 1.99
C TYR A 238 2.99 -7.19 2.92
N PRO A 239 2.96 -6.63 4.14
CA PRO A 239 3.90 -5.63 4.68
C PRO A 239 5.08 -6.19 5.49
N GLU A 240 5.24 -7.50 5.61
CA GLU A 240 6.25 -8.11 6.49
C GLU A 240 7.67 -7.64 6.14
N GLY A 241 7.99 -7.57 4.84
CA GLY A 241 9.30 -7.11 4.34
C GLY A 241 9.54 -5.59 4.46
N ASN A 242 8.51 -4.78 4.74
CA ASN A 242 8.64 -3.32 4.74
C ASN A 242 9.63 -2.79 5.80
N ARG A 243 9.84 -3.53 6.88
CA ARG A 243 10.79 -3.15 7.93
C ARG A 243 12.24 -3.09 7.47
N LEU A 244 12.55 -3.71 6.32
CA LEU A 244 13.88 -3.67 5.72
C LEU A 244 14.15 -2.36 4.97
N VAL A 245 13.15 -1.53 4.72
CA VAL A 245 13.28 -0.25 4.03
C VAL A 245 13.45 0.88 5.04
N PRO A 246 14.53 1.68 4.97
CA PRO A 246 14.67 2.91 5.75
C PRO A 246 13.59 3.93 5.39
N LEU A 247 13.22 4.80 6.34
CA LEU A 247 12.19 5.82 6.12
C LEU A 247 12.58 6.88 5.09
N ASP A 248 13.88 7.13 4.95
CA ASP A 248 14.47 8.07 4.00
C ASP A 248 14.74 7.46 2.62
N SER A 249 14.52 6.14 2.47
CA SER A 249 14.62 5.45 1.18
C SER A 249 13.28 5.47 0.45
N HIS A 250 13.06 6.51 -0.33
CA HIS A 250 11.82 6.70 -1.09
C HIS A 250 12.08 7.46 -2.40
N ASP A 251 11.16 7.34 -3.32
CA ASP A 251 11.15 8.17 -4.53
C ASP A 251 11.01 9.66 -4.17
N PRO A 252 11.88 10.54 -4.69
CA PRO A 252 11.91 11.94 -4.28
C PRO A 252 10.68 12.75 -4.72
N HIS A 253 9.93 12.28 -5.71
CA HIS A 253 8.76 12.99 -6.25
C HIS A 253 7.45 12.49 -5.66
N SER A 254 7.28 11.17 -5.57
CA SER A 254 6.04 10.56 -5.08
C SER A 254 6.06 10.25 -3.58
N GLY A 255 7.24 10.25 -2.94
CA GLY A 255 7.40 9.79 -1.57
C GLY A 255 7.20 8.26 -1.41
N THR A 256 7.06 7.52 -2.52
CA THR A 256 6.84 6.07 -2.48
C THR A 256 8.06 5.36 -1.92
N PRO A 257 7.94 4.55 -0.84
CA PRO A 257 9.07 3.81 -0.29
C PRO A 257 9.72 2.85 -1.31
N ALA A 258 11.05 2.75 -1.29
CA ALA A 258 11.83 1.94 -2.23
C ALA A 258 11.81 0.44 -1.84
N TYR A 259 10.65 -0.20 -1.84
CA TYR A 259 10.49 -1.59 -1.38
C TYR A 259 10.50 -2.63 -2.52
N LYS A 260 11.02 -2.27 -3.70
CA LYS A 260 11.13 -3.18 -4.86
C LYS A 260 12.56 -3.56 -5.23
N SER A 261 13.55 -2.87 -4.69
CA SER A 261 14.97 -3.13 -4.98
C SER A 261 15.78 -2.91 -3.71
N ILE A 262 15.61 -3.80 -2.73
CA ILE A 262 16.26 -3.68 -1.43
C ILE A 262 17.47 -4.60 -1.43
N PRO A 263 18.72 -4.08 -1.32
CA PRO A 263 19.90 -4.93 -1.19
C PRO A 263 19.88 -5.64 0.16
N VAL A 264 19.95 -6.97 0.14
CA VAL A 264 19.88 -7.80 1.35
C VAL A 264 20.92 -8.89 1.37
N VAL A 265 21.36 -9.25 2.59
CA VAL A 265 22.10 -10.47 2.90
C VAL A 265 21.15 -11.41 3.60
N VAL A 266 21.18 -12.68 3.22
CA VAL A 266 20.41 -13.75 3.86
C VAL A 266 21.37 -14.76 4.47
N SER A 267 21.19 -15.04 5.76
CA SER A 267 22.01 -16.01 6.52
C SER A 267 21.13 -16.98 7.29
N LYS A 268 21.64 -18.19 7.48
CA LYS A 268 21.00 -19.20 8.34
C LYS A 268 21.08 -18.75 9.80
N LEU A 269 20.00 -18.94 10.53
CA LEU A 269 20.01 -18.81 11.99
C LEU A 269 20.39 -20.16 12.58
N ASP A 270 21.35 -20.16 13.50
CA ASP A 270 21.66 -21.32 14.30
C ASP A 270 20.43 -21.73 15.12
N ASP A 271 20.17 -23.03 15.18
CA ASP A 271 19.05 -23.54 15.96
C ASP A 271 19.46 -23.54 17.44
N PRO A 272 18.82 -22.74 18.32
CA PRO A 272 19.20 -22.70 19.73
C PRO A 272 19.04 -24.04 20.46
N ALA A 273 18.44 -25.05 19.82
CA ALA A 273 18.28 -26.38 20.35
C ALA A 273 19.46 -27.32 19.99
N ALA A 274 20.39 -26.94 19.12
CA ALA A 274 21.51 -27.80 18.72
C ALA A 274 22.68 -27.79 19.74
N ASP A 275 22.76 -26.76 20.60
CA ASP A 275 23.82 -26.63 21.64
C ASP A 275 23.43 -27.18 23.02
N ALA A 276 22.27 -27.84 23.15
CA ALA A 276 21.77 -28.40 24.40
C ALA A 276 21.80 -29.95 24.40
N GLY A 277 22.74 -30.56 23.65
CA GLY A 277 22.96 -32.00 23.59
C GLY A 277 24.26 -32.43 24.23
#